data_a0da8fd8f383cc03bf5a890848fdd673
#
_entry.id   a0da8fd8f383cc03bf5a890848fdd673
#
_cell.length_a   1.000
_cell.length_b   1.000
_cell.length_c   1.000
_cell.angle_alpha   90.00
_cell.angle_beta   90.00
_cell.angle_gamma   90.00
#
_symmetry.space_group_name_H-M   'P 1'
#
loop_
_entity.id
_entity.type
_entity.pdbx_description
1 polymer ?
#
loop_
_entity_poly.entity_id
_entity_poly.type
_entity_poly.pdbx_seq_one_letter_code
_entity_poly.pdbx_strand_id
1 'polypeptide(L)'
;MNLLTVTNLSAGYAGKQVIKDISFFVAPKTIVGILGANGCGKTTLIKAIANLLPHTGSCQLDDTYLENASPRQLALLCGYIPQKSGISIDLSLLDVVLMGFNPKLSLLQSPTEQMKKEAFDTLCSVGLGSRKDDNFQQLSEGQKQLCLLARTFVLKRRLLLLDEPESALDFRLRYETMGLLRTYVAKNNAAALVTLHDPSLALNYCDTLLVLSDCGLLGELQPFSTPISKMEPLLSSIYGTISLTTLSTRSGEKRLIMIKEDDAC
;
A
#
# COMPACT_ATOMS: atom_id res chain seq x y z
N MET A 1 -1.23 14.60 15.11
CA MET A 1 -0.12 15.07 14.26
C MET A 1 -0.13 14.18 13.01
N ASN A 2 -0.16 14.75 11.80
CA ASN A 2 -0.20 14.00 10.56
C ASN A 2 1.19 13.46 10.24
N LEU A 3 1.27 12.24 9.70
CA LEU A 3 2.50 11.66 9.20
C LEU A 3 2.78 12.09 7.76
N LEU A 4 1.75 12.01 6.90
CA LEU A 4 1.80 12.47 5.51
C LEU A 4 0.71 13.51 5.30
N THR A 5 1.06 14.61 4.65
CA THR A 5 0.12 15.63 4.17
C THR A 5 0.31 15.77 2.66
N VAL A 6 -0.79 15.60 1.92
CA VAL A 6 -0.85 15.78 0.47
C VAL A 6 -1.72 17.00 0.20
N THR A 7 -1.22 17.96 -0.59
CA THR A 7 -1.92 19.22 -0.85
C THR A 7 -1.94 19.51 -2.35
N ASN A 8 -3.15 19.63 -2.91
CA ASN A 8 -3.44 19.99 -4.30
C ASN A 8 -2.62 19.19 -5.33
N LEU A 9 -2.44 17.89 -5.05
CA LEU A 9 -1.63 16.99 -5.87
C LEU A 9 -2.33 16.74 -7.21
N SER A 10 -1.63 17.06 -8.30
CA SER A 10 -2.09 16.78 -9.65
C SER A 10 -0.97 16.13 -10.46
N ALA A 11 -1.28 15.05 -11.19
CA ALA A 11 -0.30 14.31 -11.98
C ALA A 11 -0.94 13.62 -13.18
N GLY A 12 -0.09 13.23 -14.14
CA GLY A 12 -0.53 12.55 -15.35
C GLY A 12 0.63 12.13 -16.25
N TYR A 13 0.31 11.69 -17.47
CA TYR A 13 1.27 11.16 -18.44
C TYR A 13 1.13 11.90 -19.77
N ALA A 14 2.26 12.21 -20.42
CA ALA A 14 2.30 12.78 -21.76
C ALA A 14 1.33 13.96 -21.99
N GLY A 15 1.24 14.88 -21.00
CA GLY A 15 0.37 16.06 -21.08
C GLY A 15 -1.11 15.79 -20.76
N LYS A 16 -1.51 14.53 -20.52
CA LYS A 16 -2.86 14.19 -20.06
C LYS A 16 -2.87 14.09 -18.53
N GLN A 17 -3.61 14.99 -17.88
CA GLN A 17 -3.82 14.93 -16.43
C GLN A 17 -4.72 13.73 -16.08
N VAL A 18 -4.30 12.92 -15.11
CA VAL A 18 -5.02 11.71 -14.64
C VAL A 18 -5.62 11.94 -13.27
N ILE A 19 -4.91 12.64 -12.38
CA ILE A 19 -5.42 13.07 -11.08
C ILE A 19 -5.32 14.58 -10.96
N LYS A 20 -6.28 15.20 -10.25
CA LYS A 20 -6.38 16.67 -10.16
C LYS A 20 -6.74 17.10 -8.75
N ASP A 21 -5.96 18.05 -8.21
CA ASP A 21 -6.19 18.78 -6.95
C ASP A 21 -6.54 17.89 -5.74
N ILE A 22 -5.88 16.72 -5.63
CA ILE A 22 -6.12 15.77 -4.54
C ILE A 22 -5.42 16.28 -3.27
N SER A 23 -6.18 16.40 -2.19
CA SER A 23 -5.67 16.81 -0.88
C SER A 23 -6.22 15.87 0.20
N PHE A 24 -5.34 15.35 1.06
CA PHE A 24 -5.70 14.53 2.22
C PHE A 24 -4.51 14.47 3.19
N PHE A 25 -4.74 13.89 4.36
CA PHE A 25 -3.69 13.63 5.33
C PHE A 25 -3.77 12.20 5.87
N VAL A 26 -2.63 11.70 6.35
CA VAL A 26 -2.50 10.34 6.89
C VAL A 26 -1.89 10.41 8.29
N ALA A 27 -2.55 9.80 9.25
CA ALA A 27 -2.03 9.68 10.61
C ALA A 27 -1.00 8.53 10.71
N PRO A 28 -0.08 8.55 11.68
CA PRO A 28 0.78 7.42 11.96
C PRO A 28 -0.04 6.22 12.47
N LYS A 29 0.48 5.01 12.25
CA LYS A 29 -0.12 3.72 12.62
C LYS A 29 -1.43 3.40 11.89
N THR A 30 -1.71 4.06 10.76
CA THR A 30 -2.91 3.83 9.96
C THR A 30 -2.60 3.17 8.63
N ILE A 31 -3.59 2.45 8.12
CA ILE A 31 -3.65 1.95 6.75
C ILE A 31 -4.74 2.73 6.03
N VAL A 32 -4.36 3.43 4.96
CA VAL A 32 -5.27 4.15 4.07
C VAL A 32 -5.47 3.33 2.80
N GLY A 33 -6.69 2.89 2.56
CA GLY A 33 -7.08 2.21 1.32
C GLY A 33 -7.48 3.23 0.24
N ILE A 34 -7.09 2.98 -0.99
CA ILE A 34 -7.47 3.79 -2.15
C ILE A 34 -8.36 2.92 -3.03
N LEU A 35 -9.63 3.30 -3.14
CA LEU A 35 -10.66 2.65 -3.95
C LEU A 35 -11.02 3.50 -5.17
N GLY A 36 -11.49 2.87 -6.22
CA GLY A 36 -11.95 3.54 -7.44
C GLY A 36 -11.97 2.61 -8.64
N ALA A 37 -12.64 2.99 -9.69
CA ALA A 37 -12.71 2.25 -10.94
C ALA A 37 -11.32 2.02 -11.58
N ASN A 38 -11.22 1.07 -12.50
CA ASN A 38 -9.98 0.87 -13.24
C ASN A 38 -9.70 2.11 -14.10
N GLY A 39 -8.45 2.59 -14.05
CA GLY A 39 -8.03 3.78 -14.80
C GLY A 39 -8.31 5.13 -14.12
N CYS A 40 -9.01 5.19 -12.97
CA CYS A 40 -9.31 6.45 -12.27
C CYS A 40 -8.08 7.16 -11.66
N GLY A 41 -6.88 6.56 -11.69
CA GLY A 41 -5.66 7.21 -11.22
C GLY A 41 -5.07 6.70 -9.91
N LYS A 42 -5.51 5.56 -9.35
CA LYS A 42 -4.97 4.99 -8.10
C LYS A 42 -3.44 4.82 -8.14
N THR A 43 -2.92 4.12 -9.15
CA THR A 43 -1.48 3.94 -9.39
C THR A 43 -0.76 5.27 -9.63
N THR A 44 -1.42 6.21 -10.33
CA THR A 44 -0.87 7.55 -10.58
C THR A 44 -0.70 8.33 -9.27
N LEU A 45 -1.68 8.26 -8.37
CA LEU A 45 -1.62 8.89 -7.05
C LEU A 45 -0.45 8.31 -6.23
N ILE A 46 -0.34 6.99 -6.13
CA ILE A 46 0.77 6.33 -5.42
C ILE A 46 2.13 6.74 -6.00
N LYS A 47 2.28 6.74 -7.34
CA LYS A 47 3.54 7.12 -8.01
C LYS A 47 3.88 8.59 -7.84
N ALA A 48 2.89 9.49 -7.85
CA ALA A 48 3.10 10.91 -7.61
C ALA A 48 3.59 11.16 -6.17
N ILE A 49 2.97 10.54 -5.16
CA ILE A 49 3.40 10.61 -3.75
C ILE A 49 4.82 10.04 -3.58
N ALA A 50 5.15 8.94 -4.28
CA ALA A 50 6.49 8.35 -4.29
C ALA A 50 7.53 9.20 -5.03
N ASN A 51 7.14 10.33 -5.62
CA ASN A 51 7.96 11.18 -6.50
C ASN A 51 8.58 10.40 -7.68
N LEU A 52 7.85 9.37 -8.17
CA LEU A 52 8.21 8.56 -9.35
C LEU A 52 7.56 9.10 -10.63
N LEU A 53 6.67 10.09 -10.50
CA LEU A 53 5.95 10.72 -11.59
C LEU A 53 5.97 12.24 -11.37
N PRO A 54 6.28 13.07 -12.40
CA PRO A 54 6.16 14.50 -12.30
C PRO A 54 4.75 14.93 -11.89
N HIS A 55 4.67 15.84 -10.94
CA HIS A 55 3.40 16.31 -10.38
C HIS A 55 3.48 17.78 -9.98
N THR A 56 2.32 18.39 -9.72
CA THR A 56 2.17 19.69 -9.05
C THR A 56 1.49 19.49 -7.70
N GLY A 57 1.51 20.51 -6.85
CA GLY A 57 1.10 20.38 -5.46
C GLY A 57 2.27 19.91 -4.59
N SER A 58 1.99 19.47 -3.36
CA SER A 58 3.04 19.05 -2.42
C SER A 58 2.69 17.78 -1.65
N CYS A 59 3.72 16.99 -1.33
CA CYS A 59 3.65 15.81 -0.49
C CYS A 59 4.66 15.97 0.64
N GLN A 60 4.20 16.18 1.87
CA GLN A 60 5.06 16.35 3.05
C GLN A 60 4.94 15.14 3.97
N LEU A 61 6.06 14.44 4.19
CA LEU A 61 6.19 13.34 5.16
C LEU A 61 6.96 13.83 6.38
N ASP A 62 6.33 13.84 7.55
CA ASP A 62 6.82 14.55 8.72
C ASP A 62 7.20 16.01 8.34
N ASP A 63 8.47 16.39 8.47
CA ASP A 63 8.97 17.74 8.11
C ASP A 63 9.65 17.79 6.72
N THR A 64 9.55 16.71 5.92
CA THR A 64 10.25 16.60 4.64
C THR A 64 9.28 16.68 3.47
N TYR A 65 9.47 17.64 2.58
CA TYR A 65 8.80 17.67 1.28
C TYR A 65 9.42 16.64 0.34
N LEU A 66 8.61 15.66 -0.09
CA LEU A 66 9.10 14.52 -0.88
C LEU A 66 9.60 14.93 -2.27
N GLU A 67 9.00 15.95 -2.87
CA GLU A 67 9.43 16.52 -4.16
C GLU A 67 10.84 17.14 -4.12
N ASN A 68 11.32 17.56 -2.95
CA ASN A 68 12.64 18.13 -2.76
C ASN A 68 13.70 17.10 -2.32
N ALA A 69 13.28 15.88 -2.01
CA ALA A 69 14.16 14.82 -1.53
C ALA A 69 14.91 14.14 -2.68
N SER A 70 16.19 13.87 -2.50
CA SER A 70 16.97 13.06 -3.45
C SER A 70 16.42 11.63 -3.54
N PRO A 71 16.65 10.89 -4.65
CA PRO A 71 16.17 9.51 -4.79
C PRO A 71 16.61 8.59 -3.62
N ARG A 72 17.81 8.82 -3.09
CA ARG A 72 18.32 8.07 -1.93
C ARG A 72 17.55 8.40 -0.66
N GLN A 73 17.25 9.67 -0.42
CA GLN A 73 16.44 10.10 0.73
C GLN A 73 15.00 9.56 0.63
N LEU A 74 14.38 9.64 -0.55
CA LEU A 74 13.06 9.05 -0.80
C LEU A 74 13.05 7.55 -0.48
N ALA A 75 14.06 6.81 -0.95
CA ALA A 75 14.17 5.38 -0.70
C ALA A 75 14.40 5.01 0.79
N LEU A 76 14.90 5.94 1.61
CA LEU A 76 14.98 5.78 3.07
C LEU A 76 13.65 6.10 3.77
N LEU A 77 12.91 7.07 3.28
CA LEU A 77 11.65 7.55 3.85
C LEU A 77 10.46 6.66 3.46
N CYS A 78 10.37 6.31 2.17
CA CYS A 78 9.22 5.63 1.59
C CYS A 78 9.59 4.23 1.08
N GLY A 79 8.74 3.24 1.35
CA GLY A 79 8.79 1.93 0.71
C GLY A 79 7.72 1.85 -0.38
N TYR A 80 8.12 1.59 -1.62
CA TYR A 80 7.19 1.40 -2.73
C TYR A 80 7.19 -0.05 -3.22
N ILE A 81 6.00 -0.64 -3.30
CA ILE A 81 5.78 -1.96 -3.89
C ILE A 81 4.88 -1.76 -5.11
N PRO A 82 5.40 -1.94 -6.34
CA PRO A 82 4.61 -1.88 -7.56
C PRO A 82 3.77 -3.15 -7.73
N GLN A 83 2.73 -3.07 -8.53
CA GLN A 83 1.86 -4.20 -8.89
C GLN A 83 2.66 -5.39 -9.49
N LYS A 84 3.74 -5.11 -10.24
CA LYS A 84 4.64 -6.14 -10.79
C LYS A 84 6.06 -5.93 -10.26
N SER A 85 6.70 -7.01 -9.84
CA SER A 85 7.99 -6.95 -9.12
C SER A 85 9.16 -6.41 -9.93
N GLY A 86 9.18 -6.60 -11.24
CA GLY A 86 10.29 -6.20 -12.11
C GLY A 86 11.62 -6.91 -11.85
N ILE A 87 11.69 -7.86 -10.91
CA ILE A 87 12.91 -8.65 -10.66
C ILE A 87 12.95 -9.80 -11.66
N SER A 88 13.94 -9.79 -12.57
CA SER A 88 14.09 -10.78 -13.64
C SER A 88 15.40 -11.58 -13.57
N ILE A 89 16.19 -11.36 -12.52
CA ILE A 89 17.50 -12.04 -12.30
C ILE A 89 17.36 -13.13 -11.23
N ASP A 90 18.22 -14.15 -11.34
CA ASP A 90 18.30 -15.25 -10.38
C ASP A 90 18.97 -14.78 -9.09
N LEU A 91 18.17 -14.63 -8.04
CA LEU A 91 18.61 -14.24 -6.70
C LEU A 91 17.97 -15.14 -5.66
N SER A 92 18.66 -15.36 -4.55
CA SER A 92 18.05 -15.98 -3.38
C SER A 92 17.03 -15.04 -2.74
N LEU A 93 16.08 -15.59 -1.97
CA LEU A 93 15.14 -14.77 -1.21
C LEU A 93 15.87 -13.83 -0.26
N LEU A 94 16.92 -14.31 0.38
CA LEU A 94 17.73 -13.49 1.29
C LEU A 94 18.38 -12.31 0.55
N ASP A 95 18.92 -12.52 -0.65
CA ASP A 95 19.52 -11.45 -1.45
C ASP A 95 18.47 -10.42 -1.88
N VAL A 96 17.26 -10.86 -2.27
CA VAL A 96 16.15 -9.94 -2.59
C VAL A 96 15.80 -9.08 -1.39
N VAL A 97 15.75 -9.65 -0.17
CA VAL A 97 15.45 -8.86 1.03
C VAL A 97 16.61 -7.93 1.38
N LEU A 98 17.86 -8.36 1.20
CA LEU A 98 19.06 -7.54 1.39
C LEU A 98 19.10 -6.32 0.46
N MET A 99 18.55 -6.39 -0.76
CA MET A 99 18.39 -5.22 -1.63
C MET A 99 17.59 -4.08 -0.96
N GLY A 100 16.76 -4.39 0.04
CA GLY A 100 16.06 -3.39 0.83
C GLY A 100 17.00 -2.42 1.53
N PHE A 101 18.25 -2.80 1.82
CA PHE A 101 19.27 -1.95 2.44
C PHE A 101 20.06 -1.08 1.45
N ASN A 102 19.89 -1.24 0.12
CA ASN A 102 20.64 -0.47 -0.87
C ASN A 102 20.71 1.04 -0.60
N PRO A 103 19.63 1.70 -0.12
CA PRO A 103 19.68 3.13 0.20
C PRO A 103 20.67 3.49 1.32
N LYS A 104 21.01 2.54 2.20
CA LYS A 104 22.01 2.73 3.27
C LYS A 104 23.44 2.45 2.85
N LEU A 105 23.63 1.67 1.79
CA LEU A 105 24.95 1.23 1.34
C LEU A 105 25.57 2.25 0.37
N SER A 106 26.89 2.39 0.41
CA SER A 106 27.65 3.05 -0.66
C SER A 106 27.87 2.10 -1.84
N LEU A 107 28.30 2.62 -2.98
CA LEU A 107 28.35 1.88 -4.26
C LEU A 107 29.18 0.58 -4.21
N LEU A 108 30.21 0.53 -3.34
CA LEU A 108 31.11 -0.62 -3.20
C LEU A 108 30.97 -1.32 -1.84
N GLN A 109 29.95 -0.96 -1.07
CA GLN A 109 29.77 -1.52 0.27
C GLN A 109 28.89 -2.77 0.21
N SER A 110 29.40 -3.89 0.72
CA SER A 110 28.63 -5.11 0.93
C SER A 110 27.76 -5.02 2.19
N PRO A 111 26.61 -5.71 2.24
CA PRO A 111 25.80 -5.83 3.44
C PRO A 111 26.60 -6.39 4.62
N THR A 112 26.42 -5.79 5.80
CA THR A 112 27.07 -6.27 7.03
C THR A 112 26.36 -7.54 7.55
N GLU A 113 27.03 -8.28 8.46
CA GLU A 113 26.44 -9.46 9.11
C GLU A 113 25.15 -9.08 9.91
N GLN A 114 25.12 -7.90 10.49
CA GLN A 114 23.92 -7.38 11.14
C GLN A 114 22.76 -7.20 10.13
N MET A 115 23.02 -6.65 8.95
CA MET A 115 22.01 -6.51 7.88
C MET A 115 21.52 -7.87 7.38
N LYS A 116 22.42 -8.86 7.25
CA LYS A 116 22.05 -10.24 6.87
C LYS A 116 21.12 -10.87 7.90
N LYS A 117 21.41 -10.69 9.19
CA LYS A 117 20.56 -11.16 10.28
C LYS A 117 19.19 -10.47 10.24
N GLU A 118 19.14 -9.14 10.12
CA GLU A 118 17.88 -8.38 10.05
C GLU A 118 17.05 -8.78 8.80
N ALA A 119 17.70 -9.03 7.66
CA ALA A 119 17.03 -9.53 6.46
C ALA A 119 16.42 -10.91 6.68
N PHE A 120 17.18 -11.83 7.30
CA PHE A 120 16.70 -13.16 7.63
C PHE A 120 15.53 -13.12 8.64
N ASP A 121 15.64 -12.34 9.72
CA ASP A 121 14.58 -12.18 10.71
C ASP A 121 13.30 -11.60 10.07
N THR A 122 13.47 -10.66 9.13
CA THR A 122 12.34 -10.09 8.39
C THR A 122 11.70 -11.13 7.46
N LEU A 123 12.52 -11.96 6.79
CA LEU A 123 12.05 -13.06 5.94
C LEU A 123 11.27 -14.10 6.77
N CYS A 124 11.75 -14.41 7.97
CA CYS A 124 11.03 -15.26 8.93
C CYS A 124 9.67 -14.67 9.31
N SER A 125 9.59 -13.36 9.51
CA SER A 125 8.35 -12.67 9.92
C SER A 125 7.23 -12.75 8.88
N VAL A 126 7.56 -12.98 7.61
CA VAL A 126 6.60 -13.20 6.52
C VAL A 126 6.42 -14.69 6.17
N GLY A 127 6.95 -15.61 6.99
CA GLY A 127 6.80 -17.05 6.81
C GLY A 127 7.71 -17.70 5.78
N LEU A 128 8.75 -17.02 5.30
CA LEU A 128 9.66 -17.50 4.25
C LEU A 128 11.07 -17.85 4.74
N GLY A 129 11.32 -17.87 6.06
CA GLY A 129 12.63 -18.08 6.63
C GLY A 129 13.31 -19.40 6.24
N SER A 130 12.57 -20.53 6.18
CA SER A 130 13.08 -21.83 5.75
C SER A 130 13.47 -21.90 4.27
N ARG A 131 13.08 -20.91 3.48
CA ARG A 131 13.30 -20.84 2.04
C ARG A 131 14.30 -19.74 1.64
N LYS A 132 15.10 -19.26 2.57
CA LYS A 132 16.02 -18.12 2.38
C LYS A 132 16.96 -18.26 1.19
N ASP A 133 17.37 -19.50 0.86
CA ASP A 133 18.32 -19.84 -0.21
C ASP A 133 17.61 -20.20 -1.53
N ASP A 134 16.26 -20.28 -1.54
CA ASP A 134 15.51 -20.59 -2.75
C ASP A 134 15.63 -19.45 -3.78
N ASN A 135 15.53 -19.80 -5.07
CA ASN A 135 15.52 -18.82 -6.16
C ASN A 135 14.18 -18.08 -6.19
N PHE A 136 14.24 -16.75 -6.13
CA PHE A 136 13.04 -15.88 -6.19
C PHE A 136 12.17 -16.13 -7.42
N GLN A 137 12.77 -16.44 -8.59
CA GLN A 137 12.02 -16.69 -9.83
C GLN A 137 11.14 -17.94 -9.76
N GLN A 138 11.53 -18.93 -8.96
CA GLN A 138 10.83 -20.21 -8.82
C GLN A 138 9.68 -20.18 -7.80
N LEU A 139 9.46 -19.04 -7.14
CA LEU A 139 8.38 -18.88 -6.19
C LEU A 139 7.02 -18.69 -6.89
N SER A 140 5.93 -19.07 -6.19
CA SER A 140 4.58 -18.65 -6.58
C SER A 140 4.47 -17.11 -6.49
N GLU A 141 3.54 -16.51 -7.23
CA GLU A 141 3.34 -15.07 -7.19
C GLU A 141 3.03 -14.55 -5.77
N GLY A 142 2.27 -15.30 -4.97
CA GLY A 142 2.02 -14.97 -3.58
C GLY A 142 3.28 -14.96 -2.72
N GLN A 143 4.16 -15.95 -2.88
CA GLN A 143 5.45 -16.00 -2.18
C GLN A 143 6.40 -14.88 -2.63
N LYS A 144 6.42 -14.55 -3.92
CA LYS A 144 7.14 -13.38 -4.44
C LYS A 144 6.67 -12.10 -3.75
N GLN A 145 5.35 -11.93 -3.63
CA GLN A 145 4.78 -10.76 -2.98
C GLN A 145 5.16 -10.65 -1.50
N LEU A 146 5.15 -11.76 -0.76
CA LEU A 146 5.61 -11.80 0.64
C LEU A 146 7.11 -11.45 0.74
N CYS A 147 7.95 -11.94 -0.18
CA CYS A 147 9.37 -11.61 -0.24
C CYS A 147 9.59 -10.10 -0.52
N LEU A 148 8.81 -9.50 -1.42
CA LEU A 148 8.84 -8.06 -1.69
C LEU A 148 8.38 -7.22 -0.49
N LEU A 149 7.40 -7.70 0.27
CA LEU A 149 7.03 -7.08 1.54
C LEU A 149 8.19 -7.13 2.54
N ALA A 150 8.86 -8.29 2.70
CA ALA A 150 10.04 -8.40 3.56
C ALA A 150 11.15 -7.43 3.13
N ARG A 151 11.46 -7.34 1.82
CA ARG A 151 12.41 -6.36 1.27
C ARG A 151 12.03 -4.92 1.64
N THR A 152 10.74 -4.62 1.67
CA THR A 152 10.26 -3.29 1.98
C THR A 152 10.28 -3.01 3.48
N PHE A 153 10.01 -4.02 4.31
CA PHE A 153 9.94 -3.92 5.76
C PHE A 153 11.32 -3.78 6.44
N VAL A 154 12.38 -4.34 5.84
CA VAL A 154 13.70 -4.44 6.46
C VAL A 154 14.31 -3.09 6.88
N LEU A 155 13.98 -2.00 6.18
CA LEU A 155 14.45 -0.64 6.53
C LEU A 155 13.58 0.10 7.55
N LYS A 156 12.44 -0.46 7.97
CA LYS A 156 11.51 0.16 8.94
C LYS A 156 11.08 1.57 8.53
N ARG A 157 10.70 1.73 7.24
CA ARG A 157 10.27 3.01 6.66
C ARG A 157 9.00 3.52 7.30
N ARG A 158 8.86 4.84 7.38
CA ARG A 158 7.70 5.52 7.96
C ARG A 158 6.47 5.51 7.05
N LEU A 159 6.66 5.47 5.74
CA LEU A 159 5.58 5.42 4.75
C LEU A 159 5.75 4.22 3.83
N LEU A 160 4.69 3.43 3.71
CA LEU A 160 4.59 2.36 2.72
C LEU A 160 3.55 2.73 1.66
N LEU A 161 3.92 2.56 0.41
CA LEU A 161 3.10 2.80 -0.77
C LEU A 161 2.98 1.48 -1.54
N LEU A 162 1.79 0.88 -1.56
CA LEU A 162 1.56 -0.42 -2.15
C LEU A 162 0.51 -0.32 -3.26
N ASP A 163 0.90 -0.75 -4.45
CA ASP A 163 0.04 -0.73 -5.62
C ASP A 163 -0.50 -2.14 -5.88
N GLU A 164 -1.76 -2.37 -5.51
CA GLU A 164 -2.50 -3.63 -5.64
C GLU A 164 -1.74 -4.86 -5.09
N PRO A 165 -1.29 -4.83 -3.83
CA PRO A 165 -0.47 -5.91 -3.28
C PRO A 165 -1.20 -7.26 -3.18
N GLU A 166 -2.55 -7.25 -3.31
CA GLU A 166 -3.38 -8.45 -3.19
C GLU A 166 -3.77 -9.07 -4.54
N SER A 167 -3.49 -8.41 -5.67
CA SER A 167 -4.05 -8.79 -6.99
C SER A 167 -3.66 -10.20 -7.45
N ALA A 168 -2.47 -10.69 -7.08
CA ALA A 168 -1.96 -12.01 -7.44
C ALA A 168 -2.05 -13.03 -6.28
N LEU A 169 -2.73 -12.69 -5.18
CA LEU A 169 -2.80 -13.52 -3.98
C LEU A 169 -4.10 -14.33 -3.93
N ASP A 170 -4.02 -15.55 -3.40
CA ASP A 170 -5.19 -16.31 -3.02
C ASP A 170 -5.90 -15.67 -1.81
N PHE A 171 -7.11 -16.17 -1.52
CA PHE A 171 -7.96 -15.64 -0.44
C PHE A 171 -7.22 -15.53 0.90
N ARG A 172 -6.51 -16.58 1.30
CA ARG A 172 -5.82 -16.62 2.60
C ARG A 172 -4.68 -15.59 2.66
N LEU A 173 -3.82 -15.57 1.63
CA LEU A 173 -2.66 -14.69 1.58
C LEU A 173 -3.02 -13.21 1.52
N ARG A 174 -4.17 -12.83 0.91
CA ARG A 174 -4.66 -11.43 0.94
C ARG A 174 -4.85 -10.95 2.38
N TYR A 175 -5.53 -11.73 3.21
CA TYR A 175 -5.79 -11.39 4.60
C TYR A 175 -4.52 -11.42 5.46
N GLU A 176 -3.65 -12.41 5.25
CA GLU A 176 -2.35 -12.49 5.93
C GLU A 176 -1.47 -11.26 5.59
N THR A 177 -1.43 -10.84 4.32
CA THR A 177 -0.70 -9.65 3.88
C THR A 177 -1.20 -8.38 4.59
N MET A 178 -2.51 -8.17 4.68
CA MET A 178 -3.05 -7.02 5.40
C MET A 178 -2.76 -7.09 6.90
N GLY A 179 -2.77 -8.28 7.50
CA GLY A 179 -2.35 -8.50 8.89
C GLY A 179 -0.87 -8.15 9.13
N LEU A 180 0.02 -8.51 8.21
CA LEU A 180 1.44 -8.14 8.24
C LEU A 180 1.62 -6.62 8.14
N LEU A 181 0.88 -5.95 7.24
CA LEU A 181 0.90 -4.49 7.11
C LEU A 181 0.42 -3.81 8.40
N ARG A 182 -0.68 -4.30 8.99
CA ARG A 182 -1.22 -3.78 10.26
C ARG A 182 -0.17 -3.88 11.38
N THR A 183 0.47 -5.03 11.50
CA THR A 183 1.53 -5.26 12.48
C THR A 183 2.72 -4.33 12.25
N TYR A 184 3.12 -4.16 10.98
CA TYR A 184 4.24 -3.31 10.61
C TYR A 184 3.96 -1.83 10.96
N VAL A 185 2.82 -1.27 10.55
CA VAL A 185 2.52 0.15 10.77
C VAL A 185 2.39 0.46 12.26
N ALA A 186 1.80 -0.44 13.05
CA ALA A 186 1.67 -0.31 14.49
C ALA A 186 3.05 -0.31 15.18
N LYS A 187 3.91 -1.29 14.84
CA LYS A 187 5.23 -1.48 15.46
C LYS A 187 6.21 -0.37 15.13
N ASN A 188 6.17 0.16 13.90
CA ASN A 188 7.17 1.13 13.42
C ASN A 188 6.66 2.58 13.46
N ASN A 189 5.50 2.85 14.04
CA ASN A 189 4.84 4.17 14.02
C ASN A 189 4.76 4.72 12.58
N ALA A 190 4.49 3.84 11.61
CA ALA A 190 4.44 4.10 10.18
C ALA A 190 3.00 4.22 9.69
N ALA A 191 2.83 4.56 8.41
CA ALA A 191 1.55 4.45 7.72
C ALA A 191 1.71 3.69 6.41
N ALA A 192 0.60 3.14 5.90
CA ALA A 192 0.55 2.52 4.58
C ALA A 192 -0.59 3.13 3.75
N LEU A 193 -0.29 3.49 2.50
CA LEU A 193 -1.29 3.75 1.46
C LEU A 193 -1.32 2.54 0.53
N VAL A 194 -2.50 1.97 0.35
CA VAL A 194 -2.68 0.72 -0.39
C VAL A 194 -3.79 0.89 -1.41
N THR A 195 -3.50 0.73 -2.69
CA THR A 195 -4.57 0.59 -3.69
C THR A 195 -5.16 -0.80 -3.59
N LEU A 196 -6.47 -0.91 -3.57
CA LEU A 196 -7.19 -2.17 -3.41
C LEU A 196 -8.30 -2.30 -4.45
N HIS A 197 -8.51 -3.53 -4.91
CA HIS A 197 -9.65 -3.88 -5.77
C HIS A 197 -10.78 -4.53 -4.98
N ASP A 198 -10.46 -5.23 -3.91
CA ASP A 198 -11.44 -5.89 -3.05
C ASP A 198 -12.00 -4.91 -2.01
N PRO A 199 -13.26 -4.43 -2.17
CA PRO A 199 -13.86 -3.50 -1.22
C PRO A 199 -14.07 -4.13 0.16
N SER A 200 -14.29 -5.44 0.24
CA SER A 200 -14.47 -6.13 1.52
C SER A 200 -13.16 -6.13 2.32
N LEU A 201 -12.02 -6.33 1.64
CA LEU A 201 -10.70 -6.22 2.25
C LEU A 201 -10.44 -4.78 2.72
N ALA A 202 -10.74 -3.79 1.89
CA ALA A 202 -10.58 -2.37 2.21
C ALA A 202 -11.42 -1.96 3.42
N LEU A 203 -12.72 -2.29 3.42
CA LEU A 203 -13.65 -1.96 4.50
C LEU A 203 -13.27 -2.57 5.86
N ASN A 204 -12.56 -3.70 5.86
CA ASN A 204 -12.25 -4.43 7.09
C ASN A 204 -10.81 -4.29 7.58
N TYR A 205 -9.89 -3.77 6.75
CA TYR A 205 -8.47 -3.66 7.11
C TYR A 205 -7.90 -2.25 7.03
N CYS A 206 -8.60 -1.30 6.38
CA CYS A 206 -8.15 0.08 6.33
C CYS A 206 -8.84 0.92 7.39
N ASP A 207 -8.11 1.87 7.96
CA ASP A 207 -8.64 2.84 8.94
C ASP A 207 -9.40 3.96 8.22
N THR A 208 -8.93 4.30 7.01
CA THR A 208 -9.51 5.33 6.15
C THR A 208 -9.53 4.81 4.72
N LEU A 209 -10.57 5.15 3.98
CA LEU A 209 -10.67 4.87 2.54
C LEU A 209 -10.80 6.19 1.78
N LEU A 210 -9.93 6.37 0.81
CA LEU A 210 -10.02 7.42 -0.21
C LEU A 210 -10.75 6.84 -1.42
N VAL A 211 -11.85 7.45 -1.81
CA VAL A 211 -12.64 7.01 -2.96
C VAL A 211 -12.35 7.94 -4.13
N LEU A 212 -11.74 7.38 -5.18
CA LEU A 212 -11.36 8.11 -6.39
C LEU A 212 -12.37 7.85 -7.52
N SER A 213 -12.65 8.88 -8.28
CA SER A 213 -13.30 8.79 -9.60
C SER A 213 -12.39 9.39 -10.68
N ASP A 214 -12.93 9.50 -11.90
CA ASP A 214 -12.23 10.13 -13.01
C ASP A 214 -11.74 11.53 -12.61
N CYS A 215 -10.42 11.65 -12.55
CA CYS A 215 -9.66 12.86 -12.27
C CYS A 215 -9.62 13.37 -10.82
N GLY A 216 -10.26 12.75 -9.83
CA GLY A 216 -10.24 13.36 -8.49
C GLY A 216 -10.67 12.49 -7.33
N LEU A 217 -10.58 13.07 -6.13
CA LEU A 217 -11.06 12.50 -4.88
C LEU A 217 -12.55 12.80 -4.73
N LEU A 218 -13.39 11.75 -4.74
CA LEU A 218 -14.84 11.87 -4.49
C LEU A 218 -15.15 12.10 -3.02
N GLY A 219 -14.38 11.44 -2.15
CA GLY A 219 -14.58 11.54 -0.72
C GLY A 219 -13.68 10.62 0.07
N GLU A 220 -13.75 10.82 1.38
CA GLU A 220 -13.04 10.04 2.38
C GLU A 220 -14.05 9.42 3.35
N LEU A 221 -13.81 8.18 3.76
CA LEU A 221 -14.62 7.52 4.78
C LEU A 221 -13.76 6.68 5.71
N GLN A 222 -14.26 6.51 6.94
CA GLN A 222 -13.66 5.66 7.96
C GLN A 222 -14.62 4.49 8.21
N PRO A 223 -14.28 3.26 7.82
CA PRO A 223 -15.22 2.13 7.76
C PRO A 223 -16.01 1.89 9.06
N PHE A 224 -15.37 2.05 10.23
CA PHE A 224 -16.02 1.76 11.52
C PHE A 224 -16.61 2.98 12.24
N SER A 225 -16.46 4.19 11.70
CA SER A 225 -17.00 5.43 12.29
C SER A 225 -17.95 6.18 11.37
N THR A 226 -17.79 6.03 10.06
CA THR A 226 -18.71 6.64 9.08
C THR A 226 -20.05 5.86 9.06
N PRO A 227 -21.21 6.51 9.19
CA PRO A 227 -22.51 5.83 9.08
C PRO A 227 -22.70 5.14 7.72
N ILE A 228 -23.30 3.96 7.71
CA ILE A 228 -23.58 3.17 6.48
C ILE A 228 -24.33 4.04 5.45
N SER A 229 -25.30 4.83 5.88
CA SER A 229 -26.06 5.73 5.00
C SER A 229 -25.22 6.78 4.25
N LYS A 230 -23.99 7.07 4.71
CA LYS A 230 -23.01 7.92 4.01
C LYS A 230 -22.03 7.12 3.18
N MET A 231 -21.71 5.88 3.60
CA MET A 231 -20.78 5.01 2.87
C MET A 231 -21.40 4.46 1.59
N GLU A 232 -22.65 3.99 1.65
CA GLU A 232 -23.34 3.37 0.49
C GLU A 232 -23.41 4.28 -0.73
N PRO A 233 -23.85 5.55 -0.66
CA PRO A 233 -23.88 6.41 -1.83
C PRO A 233 -22.48 6.64 -2.44
N LEU A 234 -21.46 6.82 -1.59
CA LEU A 234 -20.10 7.05 -2.04
C LEU A 234 -19.52 5.81 -2.73
N LEU A 235 -19.72 4.61 -2.17
CA LEU A 235 -19.25 3.37 -2.77
C LEU A 235 -20.08 2.98 -4.00
N SER A 236 -21.39 3.26 -4.00
CA SER A 236 -22.25 3.02 -5.15
C SER A 236 -21.82 3.82 -6.39
N SER A 237 -21.19 4.98 -6.20
CA SER A 237 -20.69 5.79 -7.31
C SER A 237 -19.58 5.11 -8.13
N ILE A 238 -18.90 4.11 -7.56
CA ILE A 238 -17.83 3.33 -8.24
C ILE A 238 -18.19 1.88 -8.49
N TYR A 239 -19.06 1.28 -7.68
CA TYR A 239 -19.41 -0.15 -7.78
C TYR A 239 -20.81 -0.41 -8.31
N GLY A 240 -21.61 0.66 -8.62
CA GLY A 240 -23.04 0.57 -8.92
C GLY A 240 -23.85 0.36 -7.64
N THR A 241 -25.13 0.11 -7.74
CA THR A 241 -26.03 -0.02 -6.57
C THR A 241 -25.53 -1.12 -5.63
N ILE A 242 -25.20 -0.74 -4.38
CA ILE A 242 -24.73 -1.66 -3.33
C ILE A 242 -25.46 -1.40 -2.03
N SER A 243 -25.50 -2.40 -1.17
CA SER A 243 -25.87 -2.27 0.24
C SER A 243 -24.71 -2.71 1.14
N LEU A 244 -24.65 -2.14 2.34
CA LEU A 244 -23.68 -2.51 3.37
C LEU A 244 -24.43 -3.09 4.58
N THR A 245 -23.89 -4.18 5.10
CA THR A 245 -24.37 -4.77 6.34
C THR A 245 -23.22 -5.11 7.27
N THR A 246 -23.50 -5.27 8.55
CA THR A 246 -22.48 -5.68 9.53
C THR A 246 -22.80 -7.08 10.02
N LEU A 247 -21.79 -7.97 9.92
CA LEU A 247 -21.86 -9.31 10.49
C LEU A 247 -20.82 -9.46 11.61
N SER A 248 -21.13 -10.30 12.60
CA SER A 248 -20.19 -10.67 13.64
C SER A 248 -19.48 -11.96 13.26
N THR A 249 -18.16 -11.98 13.39
CA THR A 249 -17.36 -13.22 13.27
C THR A 249 -17.66 -14.17 14.45
N ARG A 250 -17.17 -15.41 14.39
CA ARG A 250 -17.26 -16.35 15.51
C ARG A 250 -16.56 -15.85 16.79
N SER A 251 -15.57 -14.96 16.64
CA SER A 251 -14.88 -14.29 17.77
C SER A 251 -15.60 -13.04 18.28
N GLY A 252 -16.74 -12.66 17.69
CA GLY A 252 -17.52 -11.48 18.07
C GLY A 252 -17.03 -10.17 17.41
N GLU A 253 -16.02 -10.22 16.55
CA GLU A 253 -15.53 -9.05 15.83
C GLU A 253 -16.53 -8.66 14.74
N LYS A 254 -16.85 -7.36 14.64
CA LYS A 254 -17.72 -6.84 13.58
C LYS A 254 -16.96 -6.71 12.25
N ARG A 255 -17.61 -7.14 11.17
CA ARG A 255 -17.12 -7.04 9.79
C ARG A 255 -18.18 -6.39 8.91
N LEU A 256 -17.75 -5.47 8.07
CA LEU A 256 -18.59 -4.86 7.03
C LEU A 256 -18.62 -5.78 5.81
N ILE A 257 -19.80 -6.04 5.31
CA ILE A 257 -20.05 -6.82 4.09
C ILE A 257 -20.73 -5.89 3.08
N MET A 258 -20.16 -5.83 1.89
CA MET A 258 -20.74 -5.14 0.75
C MET A 258 -21.45 -6.15 -0.15
N ILE A 259 -22.69 -5.87 -0.48
CA ILE A 259 -23.53 -6.70 -1.34
C ILE A 259 -23.83 -5.87 -2.60
N LYS A 260 -23.60 -6.45 -3.79
CA LYS A 260 -24.05 -5.84 -5.04
C LYS A 260 -25.55 -6.09 -5.17
N GLU A 261 -26.31 -5.02 -5.30
CA GLU A 261 -27.74 -5.12 -5.58
C GLU A 261 -27.98 -5.21 -7.09
N ASP A 262 -29.03 -5.91 -7.46
CA ASP A 262 -29.50 -5.91 -8.84
C ASP A 262 -30.11 -4.53 -9.14
N ASP A 263 -29.69 -3.92 -10.22
CA ASP A 263 -30.33 -2.70 -10.69
C ASP A 263 -31.80 -3.07 -11.02
N ALA A 264 -32.75 -2.44 -10.30
CA ALA A 264 -34.17 -2.69 -10.54
C ALA A 264 -34.48 -2.40 -12.02
N CYS A 265 -34.99 -3.41 -12.73
CA CYS A 265 -35.43 -3.29 -14.13
C CYS A 265 -36.56 -2.28 -14.26
#